data_f0c0a1401168200ff2314ebc74c8a0c8
#
_entry.id   f0c0a1401168200ff2314ebc74c8a0c8
#
_cell.length_a   1.000
_cell.length_b   1.000
_cell.length_c   1.000
_cell.angle_alpha   90.00
_cell.angle_beta   90.00
_cell.angle_gamma   90.00
#
_symmetry.space_group_name_H-M   'P 1'
#
loop_
_entity.id
_entity.type
_entity.pdbx_description
1 polymer ?
#
loop_
_entity_poly.entity_id
_entity_poly.type
_entity_poly.pdbx_seq_one_letter_code
_entity_poly.pdbx_strand_id
1 'polypeptide(L)'
;DVDGFADFFCRFMEVMQVKQATLIGHSYGGRVIIKLAARESIPFEITNIILIDSAGVLPVRTTAQKWKIRKYKILKKFLNMKLIYAMFPEVIDDWRSRQGSADYRNATPMMRQCMVKAVNEDLTELLPKIRQEALLIWGDQDTATPIRDAHIMEEKIPNCGLAVIPGTGHFSFLEKPAQFRGIMEAYLK
;
A
#
# COMPACT_ATOMS: atom_id res chain seq x y z
N ASP A 1 -5.87 -11.49 -0.04
CA ASP A 1 -5.41 -10.50 -1.01
C ASP A 1 -6.17 -9.18 -0.84
N VAL A 2 -5.90 -8.19 -1.67
CA VAL A 2 -6.52 -6.86 -1.55
C VAL A 2 -8.01 -6.91 -1.85
N ASP A 3 -8.45 -7.78 -2.77
CA ASP A 3 -9.86 -7.95 -3.10
C ASP A 3 -10.67 -8.46 -1.91
N GLY A 4 -10.12 -9.42 -1.14
CA GLY A 4 -10.78 -9.91 0.07
C GLY A 4 -10.98 -8.82 1.14
N PHE A 5 -10.05 -7.85 1.25
CA PHE A 5 -10.24 -6.69 2.12
C PHE A 5 -11.31 -5.74 1.57
N ALA A 6 -11.36 -5.53 0.27
CA ALA A 6 -12.39 -4.72 -0.36
C ALA A 6 -13.80 -5.35 -0.18
N ASP A 7 -13.91 -6.68 -0.33
CA ASP A 7 -15.16 -7.41 -0.10
C ASP A 7 -15.60 -7.33 1.36
N PHE A 8 -14.66 -7.51 2.29
CA PHE A 8 -14.93 -7.36 3.71
C PHE A 8 -15.42 -5.94 4.03
N PHE A 9 -14.79 -4.91 3.45
CA PHE A 9 -15.18 -3.52 3.66
C PHE A 9 -16.59 -3.24 3.10
N CYS A 10 -16.92 -3.75 1.90
CA CYS A 10 -18.27 -3.64 1.36
C CYS A 10 -19.30 -4.24 2.32
N ARG A 11 -19.05 -5.45 2.82
CA ARG A 11 -19.94 -6.10 3.79
C ARG A 11 -20.06 -5.35 5.11
N PHE A 12 -18.96 -4.76 5.58
CA PHE A 12 -18.98 -3.90 6.77
C PHE A 12 -19.90 -2.68 6.57
N MET A 13 -19.78 -2.00 5.42
CA MET A 13 -20.60 -0.83 5.11
C MET A 13 -22.10 -1.20 5.01
N GLU A 14 -22.43 -2.37 4.46
CA GLU A 14 -23.81 -2.89 4.42
C GLU A 14 -24.35 -3.14 5.84
N VAL A 15 -23.59 -3.85 6.68
CA VAL A 15 -24.01 -4.14 8.06
C VAL A 15 -24.19 -2.85 8.87
N MET A 16 -23.29 -1.89 8.68
CA MET A 16 -23.37 -0.57 9.32
C MET A 16 -24.41 0.36 8.69
N GLN A 17 -25.06 -0.07 7.61
CA GLN A 17 -26.07 0.71 6.85
C GLN A 17 -25.54 2.07 6.36
N VAL A 18 -24.23 2.18 6.14
CA VAL A 18 -23.61 3.38 5.59
C VAL A 18 -23.92 3.47 4.10
N LYS A 19 -24.54 4.56 3.67
CA LYS A 19 -24.97 4.76 2.28
C LYS A 19 -23.97 5.56 1.45
N GLN A 20 -23.20 6.42 2.10
CA GLN A 20 -22.17 7.24 1.44
C GLN A 20 -21.01 7.50 2.40
N ALA A 21 -19.80 7.61 1.88
CA ALA A 21 -18.61 7.90 2.66
C ALA A 21 -17.50 8.55 1.83
N THR A 22 -16.74 9.42 2.46
CA THR A 22 -15.40 9.78 2.02
C THR A 22 -14.42 8.72 2.53
N LEU A 23 -13.62 8.14 1.64
CA LEU A 23 -12.66 7.11 2.00
C LEU A 23 -11.26 7.71 2.17
N ILE A 24 -10.67 7.50 3.33
CA ILE A 24 -9.31 7.95 3.66
C ILE A 24 -8.44 6.72 3.88
N GLY A 25 -7.34 6.60 3.15
CA GLY A 25 -6.45 5.45 3.27
C GLY A 25 -4.97 5.82 3.24
N HIS A 26 -4.24 5.31 4.22
CA HIS A 26 -2.79 5.41 4.28
C HIS A 26 -2.15 4.10 3.81
N SER A 27 -1.08 4.21 3.04
CA SER A 27 -0.24 3.07 2.63
C SER A 27 -1.05 1.92 2.04
N TYR A 28 -1.14 0.77 2.72
CA TYR A 28 -1.95 -0.39 2.31
C TYR A 28 -3.43 -0.07 2.15
N GLY A 29 -3.99 0.81 3.01
CA GLY A 29 -5.38 1.25 2.93
C GLY A 29 -5.73 1.87 1.58
N GLY A 30 -4.79 2.56 0.96
CA GLY A 30 -4.96 3.10 -0.39
C GLY A 30 -5.18 2.02 -1.45
N ARG A 31 -4.53 0.86 -1.36
CA ARG A 31 -4.78 -0.28 -2.25
C ARG A 31 -6.23 -0.76 -2.18
N VAL A 32 -6.77 -0.83 -0.97
CA VAL A 32 -8.16 -1.25 -0.76
C VAL A 32 -9.12 -0.23 -1.39
N ILE A 33 -8.85 1.06 -1.19
CA ILE A 33 -9.67 2.15 -1.76
C ILE A 33 -9.60 2.14 -3.29
N ILE A 34 -8.41 1.99 -3.89
CA ILE A 34 -8.25 1.89 -5.35
C ILE A 34 -9.09 0.74 -5.91
N LYS A 35 -9.05 -0.44 -5.26
CA LYS A 35 -9.87 -1.59 -5.66
C LYS A 35 -11.37 -1.30 -5.56
N LEU A 36 -11.82 -0.66 -4.47
CA LEU A 36 -13.21 -0.29 -4.27
C LEU A 36 -13.69 0.70 -5.31
N ALA A 37 -12.93 1.77 -5.51
CA ALA A 37 -13.30 2.87 -6.41
C ALA A 37 -13.29 2.48 -7.90
N ALA A 38 -12.51 1.45 -8.27
CA ALA A 38 -12.45 0.92 -9.63
C ALA A 38 -13.53 -0.13 -9.94
N ARG A 39 -14.35 -0.53 -8.96
CA ARG A 39 -15.45 -1.49 -9.18
C ARG A 39 -16.62 -0.83 -9.89
N GLU A 40 -17.31 -1.58 -10.73
CA GLU A 40 -18.52 -1.12 -11.42
C GLU A 40 -19.70 -0.90 -10.45
N SER A 41 -19.75 -1.68 -9.37
CA SER A 41 -20.80 -1.59 -8.36
C SER A 41 -20.29 -1.97 -6.98
N ILE A 42 -20.67 -1.17 -5.99
CA ILE A 42 -20.45 -1.40 -4.55
C ILE A 42 -21.72 -0.98 -3.80
N PRO A 43 -21.94 -1.48 -2.56
CA PRO A 43 -23.18 -1.25 -1.82
C PRO A 43 -23.38 0.15 -1.22
N PHE A 44 -22.41 1.05 -1.41
CA PHE A 44 -22.44 2.43 -0.91
C PHE A 44 -21.81 3.37 -1.93
N GLU A 45 -22.05 4.67 -1.79
CA GLU A 45 -21.45 5.70 -2.62
C GLU A 45 -20.11 6.17 -2.00
N ILE A 46 -19.07 6.21 -2.82
CA ILE A 46 -17.82 6.89 -2.45
C ILE A 46 -17.92 8.33 -2.92
N THR A 47 -18.04 9.28 -1.99
CA THR A 47 -18.15 10.71 -2.31
C THR A 47 -16.81 11.28 -2.73
N ASN A 48 -15.76 11.04 -1.95
CA ASN A 48 -14.40 11.50 -2.18
C ASN A 48 -13.37 10.45 -1.76
N ILE A 49 -12.17 10.56 -2.28
CA ILE A 49 -11.03 9.70 -1.94
C ILE A 49 -9.86 10.54 -1.45
N ILE A 50 -9.26 10.15 -0.34
CA ILE A 50 -8.03 10.75 0.17
C ILE A 50 -7.00 9.63 0.35
N LEU A 51 -5.92 9.68 -0.44
CA LEU A 51 -4.83 8.71 -0.40
C LEU A 51 -3.60 9.36 0.22
N ILE A 52 -3.15 8.83 1.35
CA ILE A 52 -2.03 9.36 2.12
C ILE A 52 -0.87 8.39 2.00
N ASP A 53 0.28 8.85 1.45
CA ASP A 53 1.48 8.01 1.29
C ASP A 53 1.12 6.59 0.79
N SER A 54 0.26 6.52 -0.24
CA SER A 54 -0.49 5.32 -0.62
C SER A 54 0.37 4.32 -1.40
N ALA A 55 0.18 3.05 -1.12
CA ALA A 55 0.64 1.99 -2.00
C ALA A 55 -0.38 1.74 -3.13
N GLY A 56 0.08 1.20 -4.26
CA GLY A 56 -0.79 0.90 -5.43
C GLY A 56 0.00 0.73 -6.71
N VAL A 57 1.05 1.52 -6.87
CA VAL A 57 1.98 1.45 -8.00
C VAL A 57 3.12 0.49 -7.65
N LEU A 58 3.56 -0.32 -8.62
CA LEU A 58 4.74 -1.15 -8.41
C LEU A 58 6.03 -0.32 -8.49
N PRO A 59 6.97 -0.53 -7.54
CA PRO A 59 8.25 0.17 -7.59
C PRO A 59 9.05 -0.26 -8.81
N VAL A 60 9.57 0.72 -9.56
CA VAL A 60 10.57 0.45 -10.61
C VAL A 60 11.88 0.02 -9.96
N ARG A 61 12.14 -1.27 -10.03
CA ARG A 61 13.37 -1.84 -9.48
C ARG A 61 14.54 -1.59 -10.40
N THR A 62 15.61 -1.02 -9.87
CA THR A 62 16.89 -0.89 -10.59
C THR A 62 17.47 -2.28 -10.89
N THR A 63 18.41 -2.35 -11.84
CA THR A 63 19.10 -3.61 -12.18
C THR A 63 19.80 -4.19 -10.94
N ALA A 64 20.43 -3.35 -10.13
CA ALA A 64 21.06 -3.75 -8.88
C ALA A 64 20.08 -4.36 -7.87
N GLN A 65 18.88 -3.74 -7.71
CA GLN A 65 17.83 -4.27 -6.85
C GLN A 65 17.27 -5.61 -7.38
N LYS A 66 17.10 -5.74 -8.70
CA LYS A 66 16.69 -7.02 -9.33
C LYS A 66 17.71 -8.12 -9.06
N TRP A 67 19.02 -7.81 -9.18
CA TRP A 67 20.12 -8.73 -8.86
C TRP A 67 20.14 -9.12 -7.36
N LYS A 68 19.94 -8.16 -6.46
CA LYS A 68 19.86 -8.42 -5.01
C LYS A 68 18.70 -9.37 -4.68
N ILE A 69 17.54 -9.14 -5.26
CA ILE A 69 16.36 -10.01 -5.10
C ILE A 69 16.64 -11.42 -5.66
N ARG A 70 17.29 -11.52 -6.84
CA ARG A 70 17.63 -12.81 -7.44
C ARG A 70 18.61 -13.60 -6.56
N LYS A 71 19.68 -12.95 -6.07
CA LYS A 71 20.62 -13.57 -5.11
C LYS A 71 19.91 -14.04 -3.85
N TYR A 72 19.03 -13.21 -3.29
CA TYR A 72 18.23 -13.59 -2.12
C TYR A 72 17.34 -14.82 -2.39
N LYS A 73 16.66 -14.88 -3.53
CA LYS A 73 15.82 -16.04 -3.90
C LYS A 73 16.65 -17.32 -4.05
N ILE A 74 17.83 -17.23 -4.65
CA ILE A 74 18.75 -18.37 -4.81
C ILE A 74 19.23 -18.85 -3.43
N LEU A 75 19.70 -17.92 -2.58
CA LEU A 75 20.15 -18.24 -1.23
C LEU A 75 19.02 -18.87 -0.40
N LYS A 76 17.81 -18.30 -0.44
CA LYS A 76 16.64 -18.85 0.24
C LYS A 76 16.32 -20.26 -0.22
N LYS A 77 16.39 -20.53 -1.55
CA LYS A 77 16.17 -21.88 -2.10
C LYS A 77 17.23 -22.85 -1.59
N PHE A 78 18.49 -22.46 -1.55
CA PHE A 78 19.60 -23.26 -1.05
C PHE A 78 19.44 -23.57 0.45
N LEU A 79 19.18 -22.55 1.28
CA LEU A 79 18.96 -22.72 2.72
C LEU A 79 17.71 -23.55 3.07
N ASN A 80 16.75 -23.64 2.16
CA ASN A 80 15.55 -24.46 2.33
C ASN A 80 15.76 -25.94 1.92
N MET A 81 16.91 -26.33 1.40
CA MET A 81 17.22 -27.73 1.12
C MET A 81 17.24 -28.51 2.44
N LYS A 82 16.52 -29.64 2.51
CA LYS A 82 16.35 -30.43 3.74
C LYS A 82 17.67 -30.77 4.43
N LEU A 83 18.70 -31.11 3.66
CA LEU A 83 20.01 -31.44 4.17
C LEU A 83 20.71 -30.24 4.83
N ILE A 84 20.68 -29.08 4.17
CA ILE A 84 21.29 -27.83 4.69
C ILE A 84 20.58 -27.36 5.95
N TYR A 85 19.25 -27.39 5.92
CA TYR A 85 18.45 -26.99 7.08
C TYR A 85 18.68 -27.92 8.28
N ALA A 86 18.81 -29.24 8.07
CA ALA A 86 19.09 -30.20 9.13
C ALA A 86 20.48 -29.99 9.78
N MET A 87 21.44 -29.45 9.02
CA MET A 87 22.79 -29.16 9.54
C MET A 87 22.87 -27.84 10.34
N PHE A 88 22.07 -26.84 9.97
CA PHE A 88 22.19 -25.50 10.54
C PHE A 88 20.82 -24.85 10.83
N PRO A 89 19.91 -25.51 11.57
CA PRO A 89 18.54 -25.01 11.76
C PRO A 89 18.49 -23.65 12.46
N GLU A 90 19.24 -23.48 13.55
CA GLU A 90 19.23 -22.24 14.35
C GLU A 90 19.75 -21.03 13.56
N VAL A 91 20.83 -21.20 12.80
CA VAL A 91 21.42 -20.13 11.96
C VAL A 91 20.45 -19.71 10.85
N ILE A 92 19.77 -20.68 10.24
CA ILE A 92 18.81 -20.43 9.16
C ILE A 92 17.57 -19.75 9.70
N ASP A 93 17.07 -20.17 10.85
CA ASP A 93 15.88 -19.58 11.46
C ASP A 93 16.17 -18.18 12.03
N ASP A 94 17.35 -17.94 12.60
CA ASP A 94 17.81 -16.61 12.97
C ASP A 94 17.92 -15.69 11.74
N TRP A 95 18.54 -16.16 10.67
CA TRP A 95 18.61 -15.40 9.41
C TRP A 95 17.21 -15.08 8.85
N ARG A 96 16.27 -16.04 8.87
CA ARG A 96 14.88 -15.83 8.44
C ARG A 96 14.17 -14.80 9.30
N SER A 97 14.38 -14.85 10.62
CA SER A 97 13.72 -13.95 11.58
C SER A 97 14.08 -12.48 11.36
N ARG A 98 15.24 -12.21 10.79
CA ARG A 98 15.74 -10.86 10.49
C ARG A 98 15.28 -10.31 9.15
N GLN A 99 14.56 -11.10 8.33
CA GLN A 99 14.14 -10.66 7.00
C GLN A 99 12.79 -9.96 7.03
N GLY A 100 12.66 -8.88 6.24
CA GLY A 100 11.42 -8.12 6.09
C GLY A 100 11.24 -6.98 7.09
N SER A 101 10.14 -6.24 6.94
CA SER A 101 9.74 -5.17 7.87
C SER A 101 9.37 -5.72 9.26
N ALA A 102 9.29 -4.85 10.26
CA ALA A 102 8.84 -5.25 11.59
C ALA A 102 7.45 -5.90 11.55
N ASP A 103 6.53 -5.31 10.80
CA ASP A 103 5.17 -5.83 10.62
C ASP A 103 5.17 -7.23 9.98
N TYR A 104 6.01 -7.43 8.94
CA TYR A 104 6.15 -8.74 8.30
C TYR A 104 6.71 -9.79 9.26
N ARG A 105 7.68 -9.42 10.10
CA ARG A 105 8.27 -10.35 11.09
C ARG A 105 7.26 -10.76 12.17
N ASN A 106 6.43 -9.82 12.61
CA ASN A 106 5.43 -10.05 13.67
C ASN A 106 4.13 -10.67 13.14
N ALA A 107 3.92 -10.69 11.82
CA ALA A 107 2.72 -11.22 11.21
C ALA A 107 2.65 -12.76 11.27
N THR A 108 1.42 -13.29 11.36
CA THR A 108 1.16 -14.74 11.22
C THR A 108 1.57 -15.24 9.83
N PRO A 109 1.81 -16.54 9.63
CA PRO A 109 2.14 -17.11 8.32
C PRO A 109 1.11 -16.75 7.22
N MET A 110 -0.18 -16.75 7.56
CA MET A 110 -1.25 -16.36 6.64
C MET A 110 -1.14 -14.88 6.28
N MET A 111 -0.95 -14.00 7.27
CA MET A 111 -0.81 -12.57 7.04
C MET A 111 0.43 -12.26 6.19
N ARG A 112 1.56 -12.93 6.42
CA ARG A 112 2.76 -12.78 5.59
C ARG A 112 2.49 -13.10 4.11
N GLN A 113 1.69 -14.14 3.83
CA GLN A 113 1.31 -14.46 2.45
C GLN A 113 0.44 -13.36 1.84
N CYS A 114 -0.50 -12.81 2.61
CA CYS A 114 -1.33 -11.68 2.18
C CYS A 114 -0.47 -10.44 1.88
N MET A 115 0.46 -10.10 2.77
CA MET A 115 1.38 -8.98 2.57
C MET A 115 2.24 -9.14 1.31
N VAL A 116 2.79 -10.34 1.07
CA VAL A 116 3.60 -10.62 -0.13
C VAL A 116 2.77 -10.49 -1.41
N LYS A 117 1.54 -10.98 -1.42
CA LYS A 117 0.64 -10.80 -2.57
C LYS A 117 0.36 -9.32 -2.81
N ALA A 118 -0.03 -8.61 -1.76
CA ALA A 118 -0.40 -7.21 -1.85
C ALA A 118 0.73 -6.31 -2.39
N VAL A 119 1.96 -6.44 -1.87
CA VAL A 119 3.09 -5.59 -2.32
C VAL A 119 3.57 -5.91 -3.74
N ASN A 120 3.16 -7.03 -4.31
CA ASN A 120 3.49 -7.41 -5.69
C ASN A 120 2.33 -7.20 -6.67
N GLU A 121 1.18 -6.75 -6.22
CA GLU A 121 0.04 -6.44 -7.08
C GLU A 121 0.18 -5.02 -7.63
N ASP A 122 0.14 -4.87 -8.95
CA ASP A 122 0.12 -3.56 -9.60
C ASP A 122 -1.33 -3.12 -9.82
N LEU A 123 -1.68 -1.96 -9.29
CA LEU A 123 -3.01 -1.40 -9.43
C LEU A 123 -3.05 -0.23 -10.43
N THR A 124 -1.96 0.03 -11.12
CA THR A 124 -1.81 1.16 -12.05
C THR A 124 -2.89 1.17 -13.13
N GLU A 125 -3.30 -0.01 -13.62
CA GLU A 125 -4.33 -0.16 -14.65
C GLU A 125 -5.77 0.11 -14.12
N LEU A 126 -5.95 0.18 -12.80
CA LEU A 126 -7.23 0.52 -12.18
C LEU A 126 -7.42 2.03 -11.98
N LEU A 127 -6.33 2.79 -11.91
CA LEU A 127 -6.37 4.23 -11.62
C LEU A 127 -7.27 5.03 -12.57
N PRO A 128 -7.25 4.78 -13.91
CA PRO A 128 -8.14 5.48 -14.83
C PRO A 128 -9.64 5.17 -14.65
N LYS A 129 -9.98 4.13 -13.90
CA LYS A 129 -11.37 3.76 -13.60
C LYS A 129 -11.95 4.50 -12.41
N ILE A 130 -11.12 5.16 -11.63
CA ILE A 130 -11.53 5.96 -10.48
C ILE A 130 -12.19 7.24 -10.99
N ARG A 131 -13.47 7.43 -10.70
CA ARG A 131 -14.29 8.57 -11.16
C ARG A 131 -14.51 9.61 -10.09
N GLN A 132 -14.32 9.24 -8.84
CA GLN A 132 -14.46 10.09 -7.68
C GLN A 132 -13.37 11.16 -7.68
N GLU A 133 -13.68 12.30 -7.07
CA GLU A 133 -12.65 13.28 -6.76
C GLU A 133 -11.66 12.68 -5.76
N ALA A 134 -10.36 12.82 -6.06
CA ALA A 134 -9.29 12.25 -5.28
C ALA A 134 -8.26 13.29 -4.87
N LEU A 135 -7.88 13.28 -3.59
CA LEU A 135 -6.75 14.03 -3.06
C LEU A 135 -5.64 13.05 -2.67
N LEU A 136 -4.45 13.28 -3.20
CA LEU A 136 -3.23 12.63 -2.76
C LEU A 136 -2.50 13.55 -1.77
N ILE A 137 -2.09 13.00 -0.62
CA ILE A 137 -1.24 13.73 0.34
C ILE A 137 0.03 12.90 0.52
N TRP A 138 1.20 13.53 0.34
CA TRP A 138 2.44 12.75 0.25
C TRP A 138 3.64 13.45 0.87
N GLY A 139 4.49 12.66 1.56
CA GLY A 139 5.81 13.11 1.97
C GLY A 139 6.83 13.01 0.82
N ASP A 140 7.59 14.09 0.59
CA ASP A 140 8.61 14.13 -0.48
C ASP A 140 9.82 13.23 -0.21
N GLN A 141 10.02 12.81 1.04
CA GLN A 141 11.10 11.92 1.47
C GLN A 141 10.62 10.48 1.76
N ASP A 142 9.42 10.12 1.30
CA ASP A 142 8.90 8.77 1.48
C ASP A 142 9.72 7.75 0.67
N THR A 143 10.33 6.82 1.38
CA THR A 143 11.13 5.72 0.81
C THR A 143 10.36 4.42 0.66
N ALA A 144 9.19 4.29 1.29
CA ALA A 144 8.34 3.11 1.20
C ALA A 144 7.41 3.18 -0.03
N THR A 145 6.76 4.32 -0.22
CA THR A 145 5.96 4.68 -1.39
C THR A 145 6.49 6.01 -1.95
N PRO A 146 7.52 6.00 -2.80
CA PRO A 146 8.18 7.21 -3.26
C PRO A 146 7.23 8.19 -3.94
N ILE A 147 7.50 9.50 -3.81
CA ILE A 147 6.70 10.61 -4.40
C ILE A 147 6.43 10.42 -5.91
N ARG A 148 7.31 9.71 -6.62
CA ARG A 148 7.09 9.29 -8.00
C ARG A 148 5.77 8.52 -8.17
N ASP A 149 5.40 7.69 -7.19
CA ASP A 149 4.18 6.88 -7.28
C ASP A 149 2.94 7.76 -7.12
N ALA A 150 3.04 8.85 -6.33
CA ALA A 150 2.00 9.88 -6.25
C ALA A 150 1.80 10.59 -7.61
N HIS A 151 2.87 10.99 -8.30
CA HIS A 151 2.77 11.60 -9.62
C HIS A 151 2.16 10.67 -10.67
N ILE A 152 2.42 9.36 -10.60
CA ILE A 152 1.76 8.38 -11.47
C ILE A 152 0.26 8.30 -11.17
N MET A 153 -0.12 8.34 -9.89
CA MET A 153 -1.53 8.34 -9.49
C MET A 153 -2.23 9.62 -9.94
N GLU A 154 -1.61 10.78 -9.72
CA GLU A 154 -2.12 12.09 -10.15
C GLU A 154 -2.34 12.16 -11.66
N GLU A 155 -1.39 11.65 -12.46
CA GLU A 155 -1.50 11.61 -13.92
C GLU A 155 -2.63 10.69 -14.41
N LYS A 156 -2.86 9.55 -13.72
CA LYS A 156 -3.76 8.50 -14.19
C LYS A 156 -5.17 8.56 -13.64
N ILE A 157 -5.37 9.16 -12.47
CA ILE A 157 -6.71 9.35 -11.90
C ILE A 157 -7.32 10.62 -12.49
N PRO A 158 -8.47 10.56 -13.21
CA PRO A 158 -8.99 11.67 -14.01
C PRO A 158 -9.30 12.94 -13.22
N ASN A 159 -9.72 12.83 -11.96
CA ASN A 159 -10.09 13.96 -11.10
C ASN A 159 -9.28 13.91 -9.81
N CYS A 160 -8.01 14.28 -9.90
CA CYS A 160 -7.03 14.09 -8.83
C CYS A 160 -6.18 15.33 -8.60
N GLY A 161 -5.96 15.67 -7.34
CA GLY A 161 -4.99 16.69 -6.93
C GLY A 161 -3.94 16.09 -6.00
N LEU A 162 -2.72 16.66 -6.01
CA LEU A 162 -1.60 16.25 -5.16
C LEU A 162 -1.17 17.37 -4.23
N ALA A 163 -1.16 17.10 -2.94
CA ALA A 163 -0.59 17.95 -1.90
C ALA A 163 0.68 17.30 -1.33
N VAL A 164 1.83 17.93 -1.53
CA VAL A 164 3.11 17.45 -1.00
C VAL A 164 3.42 18.12 0.33
N ILE A 165 3.82 17.34 1.33
CA ILE A 165 4.29 17.81 2.63
C ILE A 165 5.82 17.71 2.67
N PRO A 166 6.55 18.84 2.47
CA PRO A 166 8.00 18.82 2.34
C PRO A 166 8.70 18.35 3.60
N GLY A 167 9.79 17.58 3.44
CA GLY A 167 10.62 17.09 4.55
C GLY A 167 9.93 16.05 5.43
N THR A 168 8.97 15.29 4.89
CA THR A 168 8.31 14.17 5.58
C THR A 168 8.47 12.87 4.83
N GLY A 169 8.48 11.77 5.58
CA GLY A 169 8.54 10.40 5.07
C GLY A 169 7.16 9.75 4.93
N HIS A 170 7.11 8.45 5.20
CA HIS A 170 5.93 7.59 5.00
C HIS A 170 4.77 7.86 5.98
N PHE A 171 4.96 8.67 6.98
CA PHE A 171 3.94 9.05 7.96
C PHE A 171 3.76 10.58 7.98
N SER A 172 3.59 11.17 6.80
CA SER A 172 3.51 12.62 6.59
C SER A 172 2.50 13.31 7.52
N PHE A 173 1.38 12.66 7.81
CA PHE A 173 0.33 13.13 8.70
C PHE A 173 0.74 13.15 10.19
N LEU A 174 1.69 12.30 10.61
CA LEU A 174 2.26 12.30 11.97
C LEU A 174 3.45 13.25 12.10
N GLU A 175 4.27 13.36 11.05
CA GLU A 175 5.48 14.16 11.06
C GLU A 175 5.21 15.65 11.01
N LYS A 176 4.15 16.07 10.27
CA LYS A 176 3.69 17.48 10.19
C LYS A 176 2.17 17.60 10.34
N PRO A 177 1.63 17.30 11.53
CA PRO A 177 0.18 17.22 11.75
C PRO A 177 -0.57 18.52 11.51
N ALA A 178 0.05 19.68 11.76
CA ALA A 178 -0.57 20.98 11.53
C ALA A 178 -0.76 21.26 10.03
N GLN A 179 0.25 20.95 9.21
CA GLN A 179 0.17 21.12 7.77
C GLN A 179 -0.82 20.13 7.16
N PHE A 180 -0.77 18.86 7.58
CA PHE A 180 -1.73 17.83 7.17
C PHE A 180 -3.17 18.26 7.47
N ARG A 181 -3.44 18.74 8.70
CA ARG A 181 -4.77 19.22 9.10
C ARG A 181 -5.24 20.35 8.20
N GLY A 182 -4.38 21.34 7.92
CA GLY A 182 -4.73 22.46 7.04
C GLY A 182 -5.13 22.00 5.61
N ILE A 183 -4.43 21.01 5.06
CA ILE A 183 -4.79 20.41 3.76
C ILE A 183 -6.17 19.71 3.85
N MET A 184 -6.40 18.91 4.89
CA MET A 184 -7.67 18.21 5.10
C MET A 184 -8.84 19.17 5.28
N GLU A 185 -8.67 20.22 6.08
CA GLU A 185 -9.70 21.25 6.31
C GLU A 185 -10.02 22.06 5.05
N ALA A 186 -9.04 22.28 4.19
CA ALA A 186 -9.25 22.95 2.91
C ALA A 186 -10.01 22.07 1.90
N TYR A 187 -9.75 20.78 1.91
CA TYR A 187 -10.37 19.84 0.95
C TYR A 187 -11.78 19.40 1.35
N LEU A 188 -12.07 19.25 2.65
CA LEU A 188 -13.35 18.74 3.15
C LEU A 188 -14.42 19.82 3.39
N LYS A 189 -14.13 21.08 3.02
CA LYS A 189 -15.12 22.17 3.05
C LYS A 189 -16.10 22.08 1.89
#